data_ae567177269668ae5dae3219e937e226
#
_entry.id   ae567177269668ae5dae3219e937e226
#
_cell.length_a   1.000
_cell.length_b   1.000
_cell.length_c   1.000
_cell.angle_alpha   90.00
_cell.angle_beta   90.00
_cell.angle_gamma   90.00
#
_symmetry.space_group_name_H-M   'P 1'
#
loop_
_entity.id
_entity.type
_entity.pdbx_description
1 polymer ?
#
loop_
_entity_poly.entity_id
_entity_poly.type
_entity_poly.pdbx_seq_one_letter_code
_entity_poly.pdbx_strand_id
1 'polypeptide(L)'
;MEWGNKTLLVIVGPTAVGKTDLCVQLAQELKTEIISADSRQFYKELSIGTAKPSLADQGGVTHHFIDSHSIHDYFSPGDFERDALTRLTSLFEQHDFVIATGGSGLYLKALVDGLDEMPDIDMELRNSLMSRSKEEGLNVLLDELKTRDPEYAAQVDSKNPQRVVRALEVCISTSKTYSEFRKSKSDIRPFKILKYCLDRPREELYQRIDARMDAMLAEGLVDEAKKYADFQANYALKTLGYKEVYGYLRDEYDEVELVRLLKRNSRHYAKKQLTWFRHQDEYVWLHPDQAKDRILKDLER
;
A
#
# COMPACT_ATOMS: atom_id res chain seq x y z
N MET A 1 -19.26 -22.83 2.56
CA MET A 1 -18.10 -23.35 1.78
C MET A 1 -17.02 -23.72 2.77
N GLU A 2 -16.55 -24.97 2.74
CA GLU A 2 -15.38 -25.36 3.55
C GLU A 2 -14.11 -24.90 2.85
N TRP A 3 -13.43 -23.95 3.44
CA TRP A 3 -12.17 -23.39 2.95
C TRP A 3 -10.93 -24.22 3.40
N GLY A 4 -11.15 -25.39 4.01
CA GLY A 4 -10.20 -26.18 4.80
C GLY A 4 -8.79 -26.38 4.24
N ASN A 5 -8.64 -26.45 2.91
CA ASN A 5 -7.33 -26.64 2.25
C ASN A 5 -6.87 -25.43 1.42
N LYS A 6 -7.61 -24.30 1.46
CA LYS A 6 -7.25 -23.12 0.67
C LYS A 6 -6.21 -22.28 1.38
N THR A 7 -5.22 -21.82 0.65
CA THR A 7 -4.09 -21.09 1.23
C THR A 7 -3.81 -19.79 0.49
N LEU A 8 -3.77 -18.69 1.22
CA LEU A 8 -3.31 -17.39 0.74
C LEU A 8 -1.80 -17.25 1.04
N LEU A 9 -1.00 -17.13 -0.01
CA LEU A 9 0.43 -16.83 0.08
C LEU A 9 0.62 -15.32 0.08
N VAL A 10 1.02 -14.76 1.19
CA VAL A 10 1.25 -13.31 1.36
C VAL A 10 2.74 -13.05 1.21
N ILE A 11 3.15 -12.47 0.08
CA ILE A 11 4.55 -12.19 -0.24
C ILE A 11 4.75 -10.68 -0.27
N VAL A 12 5.42 -10.18 0.76
CA VAL A 12 5.63 -8.74 0.97
C VAL A 12 7.11 -8.37 0.92
N GLY A 13 7.40 -7.10 1.05
CA GLY A 13 8.76 -6.57 1.13
C GLY A 13 8.85 -5.16 0.55
N PRO A 14 10.01 -4.50 0.67
CA PRO A 14 10.20 -3.14 0.20
C PRO A 14 10.13 -3.04 -1.32
N THR A 15 9.99 -1.81 -1.81
CA THR A 15 10.13 -1.53 -3.25
C THR A 15 11.50 -2.00 -3.76
N ALA A 16 11.58 -2.42 -4.99
CA ALA A 16 12.79 -2.93 -5.67
C ALA A 16 13.42 -4.22 -5.10
N VAL A 17 12.77 -4.92 -4.15
CA VAL A 17 13.32 -6.15 -3.56
C VAL A 17 13.26 -7.37 -4.50
N GLY A 18 12.36 -7.39 -5.50
CA GLY A 18 12.18 -8.50 -6.46
C GLY A 18 10.89 -9.30 -6.26
N LYS A 19 9.84 -8.68 -5.66
CA LYS A 19 8.54 -9.35 -5.43
C LYS A 19 7.88 -9.83 -6.72
N THR A 20 7.83 -8.98 -7.75
CA THR A 20 7.10 -9.25 -8.99
C THR A 20 7.60 -10.53 -9.64
N ASP A 21 8.91 -10.63 -9.87
CA ASP A 21 9.54 -11.78 -10.51
C ASP A 21 9.26 -13.08 -9.75
N LEU A 22 9.42 -13.06 -8.43
CA LEU A 22 9.15 -14.21 -7.57
C LEU A 22 7.68 -14.63 -7.63
N CYS A 23 6.75 -13.66 -7.50
CA CYS A 23 5.32 -13.95 -7.49
C CYS A 23 4.83 -14.51 -8.82
N VAL A 24 5.36 -14.00 -9.95
CA VAL A 24 5.05 -14.53 -11.28
C VAL A 24 5.55 -15.96 -11.43
N GLN A 25 6.80 -16.25 -11.04
CA GLN A 25 7.34 -17.62 -11.09
C GLN A 25 6.54 -18.61 -10.23
N LEU A 26 6.15 -18.20 -9.01
CA LEU A 26 5.33 -19.03 -8.14
C LEU A 26 3.91 -19.22 -8.69
N ALA A 27 3.31 -18.16 -9.25
CA ALA A 27 1.96 -18.24 -9.81
C ALA A 27 1.91 -19.15 -11.04
N GLN A 28 2.94 -19.12 -11.90
CA GLN A 28 3.07 -20.03 -13.04
C GLN A 28 3.20 -21.49 -12.59
N GLU A 29 4.01 -21.76 -11.56
CA GLU A 29 4.24 -23.10 -11.04
C GLU A 29 3.01 -23.67 -10.33
N LEU A 30 2.34 -22.84 -9.52
CA LEU A 30 1.13 -23.21 -8.79
C LEU A 30 -0.14 -23.11 -9.65
N LYS A 31 -0.02 -22.64 -10.91
CA LYS A 31 -1.13 -22.39 -11.83
C LYS A 31 -2.22 -21.54 -11.19
N THR A 32 -1.84 -20.42 -10.61
CA THR A 32 -2.73 -19.52 -9.86
C THR A 32 -2.58 -18.07 -10.31
N GLU A 33 -3.33 -17.19 -9.68
CA GLU A 33 -3.40 -15.78 -9.97
C GLU A 33 -2.92 -14.93 -8.79
N ILE A 34 -2.66 -13.65 -9.05
CA ILE A 34 -2.07 -12.72 -8.09
C ILE A 34 -3.05 -11.62 -7.74
N ILE A 35 -3.18 -11.31 -6.46
CA ILE A 35 -3.84 -10.12 -5.91
C ILE A 35 -2.75 -9.09 -5.59
N SER A 36 -2.73 -7.97 -6.32
CA SER A 36 -1.82 -6.85 -6.04
C SER A 36 -2.38 -5.97 -4.92
N ALA A 37 -1.63 -5.85 -3.84
CA ALA A 37 -1.90 -4.96 -2.72
C ALA A 37 -0.95 -3.74 -2.72
N ASP A 38 -0.74 -3.15 -3.88
CA ASP A 38 -0.01 -1.89 -4.03
C ASP A 38 -0.99 -0.74 -4.26
N SER A 39 -1.13 0.14 -3.27
CA SER A 39 -2.10 1.23 -3.25
C SER A 39 -1.91 2.29 -4.34
N ARG A 40 -0.90 2.15 -5.19
CA ARG A 40 -0.63 3.08 -6.30
C ARG A 40 -0.79 2.43 -7.66
N GLN A 41 -0.58 1.13 -7.76
CA GLN A 41 -0.77 0.38 -9.01
C GLN A 41 -2.25 0.12 -9.35
N PHE A 42 -3.17 0.43 -8.44
CA PHE A 42 -4.61 0.41 -8.70
C PHE A 42 -5.03 1.38 -9.82
N TYR A 43 -4.32 2.51 -9.94
CA TYR A 43 -4.73 3.62 -10.81
C TYR A 43 -4.24 3.45 -12.23
N LYS A 44 -5.18 3.42 -13.19
CA LYS A 44 -4.93 3.21 -14.63
C LYS A 44 -3.95 4.21 -15.22
N GLU A 45 -4.04 5.46 -14.77
CA GLU A 45 -3.29 6.57 -15.32
C GLU A 45 -1.82 6.61 -14.87
N LEU A 46 -1.47 5.89 -13.80
CA LEU A 46 -0.16 5.94 -13.17
C LEU A 46 0.61 4.64 -13.44
N SER A 47 1.58 4.69 -14.31
CA SER A 47 2.35 3.50 -14.72
C SER A 47 3.82 3.59 -14.30
N ILE A 48 4.55 4.57 -14.81
CA ILE A 48 5.99 4.70 -14.60
C ILE A 48 6.28 4.99 -13.14
N GLY A 49 5.69 6.05 -12.58
CA GLY A 49 5.95 6.49 -11.21
C GLY A 49 5.51 5.51 -10.12
N THR A 50 4.71 4.50 -10.47
CA THR A 50 4.27 3.44 -9.55
C THR A 50 5.05 2.13 -9.73
N ALA A 51 5.97 2.05 -10.68
CA ALA A 51 6.64 0.81 -11.08
C ALA A 51 5.63 -0.31 -11.38
N LYS A 52 4.54 0.04 -12.07
CA LYS A 52 3.51 -0.92 -12.44
C LYS A 52 4.11 -1.99 -13.35
N PRO A 53 3.91 -3.30 -13.07
CA PRO A 53 4.41 -4.33 -13.95
C PRO A 53 3.74 -4.25 -15.33
N SER A 54 4.55 -4.23 -16.38
CA SER A 54 4.07 -4.33 -17.75
C SER A 54 3.44 -5.70 -18.01
N LEU A 55 2.71 -5.87 -19.11
CA LEU A 55 2.18 -7.19 -19.51
C LEU A 55 3.29 -8.23 -19.69
N ALA A 56 4.48 -7.81 -20.12
CA ALA A 56 5.64 -8.68 -20.20
C ALA A 56 6.12 -9.13 -18.82
N ASP A 57 6.20 -8.19 -17.85
CA ASP A 57 6.60 -8.49 -16.48
C ASP A 57 5.58 -9.38 -15.76
N GLN A 58 4.31 -9.31 -16.15
CA GLN A 58 3.26 -10.18 -15.62
C GLN A 58 3.36 -11.63 -16.11
N GLY A 59 4.14 -11.90 -17.17
CA GLY A 59 4.45 -13.26 -17.64
C GLY A 59 3.24 -14.13 -17.95
N GLY A 60 2.13 -13.54 -18.41
CA GLY A 60 0.87 -14.23 -18.68
C GLY A 60 0.05 -14.59 -17.43
N VAL A 61 0.47 -14.17 -16.24
CA VAL A 61 -0.27 -14.37 -14.98
C VAL A 61 -1.24 -13.22 -14.77
N THR A 62 -2.49 -13.53 -14.43
CA THR A 62 -3.50 -12.53 -14.09
C THR A 62 -3.16 -11.82 -12.77
N HIS A 63 -3.08 -10.50 -12.82
CA HIS A 63 -2.88 -9.65 -11.65
C HIS A 63 -4.16 -8.85 -11.39
N HIS A 64 -4.87 -9.18 -10.32
CA HIS A 64 -6.03 -8.41 -9.86
C HIS A 64 -5.59 -7.14 -9.15
N PHE A 65 -6.42 -6.11 -9.26
CA PHE A 65 -6.18 -4.78 -8.66
C PHE A 65 -4.98 -4.02 -9.27
N ILE A 66 -4.56 -4.38 -10.48
CA ILE A 66 -3.77 -3.49 -11.32
C ILE A 66 -4.74 -2.83 -12.30
N ASP A 67 -4.60 -1.52 -12.55
CA ASP A 67 -5.46 -0.75 -13.47
C ASP A 67 -6.97 -0.85 -13.18
N SER A 68 -7.33 -1.04 -11.92
CA SER A 68 -8.72 -1.27 -11.49
C SER A 68 -9.50 0.03 -11.24
N HIS A 69 -8.82 1.14 -10.95
CA HIS A 69 -9.41 2.42 -10.55
C HIS A 69 -8.83 3.58 -11.36
N SER A 70 -9.55 4.71 -11.37
CA SER A 70 -9.04 5.99 -11.90
C SER A 70 -8.39 6.82 -10.79
N ILE A 71 -7.50 7.75 -11.14
CA ILE A 71 -6.94 8.74 -10.21
C ILE A 71 -8.00 9.64 -9.56
N HIS A 72 -9.23 9.64 -10.07
CA HIS A 72 -10.37 10.35 -9.51
C HIS A 72 -11.06 9.58 -8.38
N ASP A 73 -10.81 8.28 -8.30
CA ASP A 73 -11.42 7.41 -7.29
C ASP A 73 -10.61 7.47 -5.99
N TYR A 74 -11.32 7.37 -4.87
CA TYR A 74 -10.71 7.11 -3.58
C TYR A 74 -10.94 5.64 -3.24
N PHE A 75 -9.87 4.86 -3.18
CA PHE A 75 -9.92 3.44 -2.86
C PHE A 75 -9.18 3.18 -1.54
N SER A 76 -9.96 2.97 -0.50
CA SER A 76 -9.44 2.81 0.85
C SER A 76 -8.96 1.38 1.13
N PRO A 77 -8.18 1.15 2.21
CA PRO A 77 -7.84 -0.21 2.65
C PRO A 77 -9.06 -1.06 2.99
N GLY A 78 -10.16 -0.48 3.49
CA GLY A 78 -11.41 -1.20 3.75
C GLY A 78 -12.15 -1.59 2.47
N ASP A 79 -12.17 -0.72 1.44
CA ASP A 79 -12.71 -1.07 0.13
C ASP A 79 -11.92 -2.22 -0.50
N PHE A 80 -10.57 -2.13 -0.43
CA PHE A 80 -9.70 -3.19 -0.91
C PHE A 80 -9.94 -4.52 -0.18
N GLU A 81 -10.10 -4.49 1.14
CA GLU A 81 -10.40 -5.70 1.92
C GLU A 81 -11.66 -6.39 1.42
N ARG A 82 -12.77 -5.65 1.32
CA ARG A 82 -14.06 -6.17 0.85
C ARG A 82 -13.95 -6.76 -0.55
N ASP A 83 -13.35 -6.02 -1.47
CA ASP A 83 -13.28 -6.40 -2.88
C ASP A 83 -12.27 -7.55 -3.09
N ALA A 84 -11.15 -7.56 -2.34
CA ALA A 84 -10.16 -8.62 -2.40
C ALA A 84 -10.69 -9.93 -1.78
N LEU A 85 -11.46 -9.89 -0.70
CA LEU A 85 -12.11 -11.08 -0.13
C LEU A 85 -13.15 -11.65 -1.10
N THR A 86 -13.93 -10.79 -1.76
CA THR A 86 -14.87 -11.22 -2.81
C THR A 86 -14.12 -11.89 -3.97
N ARG A 87 -13.01 -11.32 -4.40
CA ARG A 87 -12.17 -11.91 -5.45
C ARG A 87 -11.55 -13.23 -5.00
N LEU A 88 -11.03 -13.31 -3.77
CA LEU A 88 -10.49 -14.55 -3.21
C LEU A 88 -11.52 -15.68 -3.18
N THR A 89 -12.77 -15.37 -2.86
CA THR A 89 -13.86 -16.35 -2.89
C THR A 89 -13.95 -17.02 -4.26
N SER A 90 -14.00 -16.23 -5.34
CA SER A 90 -14.06 -16.75 -6.70
C SER A 90 -12.79 -17.49 -7.13
N LEU A 91 -11.62 -17.02 -6.70
CA LEU A 91 -10.35 -17.65 -7.04
C LEU A 91 -10.18 -19.00 -6.34
N PHE A 92 -10.59 -19.13 -5.09
CA PHE A 92 -10.52 -20.38 -4.34
C PHE A 92 -11.51 -21.45 -4.82
N GLU A 93 -12.46 -21.11 -5.68
CA GLU A 93 -13.26 -22.13 -6.40
C GLU A 93 -12.40 -22.86 -7.46
N GLN A 94 -11.37 -22.21 -7.99
CA GLN A 94 -10.57 -22.74 -9.10
C GLN A 94 -9.13 -23.11 -8.67
N HIS A 95 -8.63 -22.50 -7.59
CA HIS A 95 -7.24 -22.65 -7.13
C HIS A 95 -7.19 -23.07 -5.67
N ASP A 96 -6.21 -23.89 -5.30
CA ASP A 96 -5.92 -24.22 -3.90
C ASP A 96 -5.04 -23.17 -3.23
N PHE A 97 -4.25 -22.47 -4.05
CA PHE A 97 -3.36 -21.39 -3.64
C PHE A 97 -3.72 -20.11 -4.38
N VAL A 98 -3.65 -18.97 -3.71
CA VAL A 98 -3.69 -17.64 -4.31
C VAL A 98 -2.56 -16.82 -3.72
N ILE A 99 -1.94 -15.96 -4.53
CA ILE A 99 -0.82 -15.11 -4.09
C ILE A 99 -1.34 -13.69 -3.87
N ALA A 100 -1.08 -13.12 -2.69
CA ALA A 100 -1.24 -11.70 -2.44
C ALA A 100 0.14 -11.05 -2.29
N THR A 101 0.41 -9.99 -3.04
CA THR A 101 1.70 -9.31 -3.01
C THR A 101 1.57 -7.80 -3.02
N GLY A 102 2.53 -7.12 -2.40
CA GLY A 102 2.56 -5.65 -2.42
C GLY A 102 3.54 -5.06 -1.42
N GLY A 103 3.58 -3.74 -1.44
CA GLY A 103 4.37 -2.94 -0.50
C GLY A 103 3.53 -2.08 0.44
N SER A 104 2.20 -2.10 0.28
CA SER A 104 1.26 -1.27 1.05
C SER A 104 0.78 -2.01 2.29
N GLY A 105 1.56 -1.92 3.38
CA GLY A 105 1.35 -2.71 4.60
C GLY A 105 -0.07 -2.65 5.17
N LEU A 106 -0.73 -1.47 5.15
CA LEU A 106 -2.09 -1.34 5.66
C LEU A 106 -3.12 -2.10 4.81
N TYR A 107 -2.94 -2.14 3.48
CA TYR A 107 -3.82 -2.91 2.58
C TYR A 107 -3.64 -4.42 2.78
N LEU A 108 -2.40 -4.85 2.94
CA LEU A 108 -2.10 -6.25 3.27
C LEU A 108 -2.65 -6.65 4.64
N LYS A 109 -2.49 -5.78 5.64
CA LYS A 109 -3.08 -5.99 6.97
C LYS A 109 -4.60 -6.10 6.90
N ALA A 110 -5.26 -5.23 6.13
CA ALA A 110 -6.70 -5.29 5.90
C ALA A 110 -7.13 -6.67 5.35
N LEU A 111 -6.43 -7.16 4.34
CA LEU A 111 -6.74 -8.46 3.72
C LEU A 111 -6.51 -9.62 4.69
N VAL A 112 -5.43 -9.59 5.47
CA VAL A 112 -4.97 -10.69 6.32
C VAL A 112 -5.72 -10.72 7.66
N ASP A 113 -5.71 -9.59 8.36
CA ASP A 113 -6.19 -9.50 9.75
C ASP A 113 -7.58 -8.85 9.86
N GLY A 114 -8.05 -8.20 8.79
CA GLY A 114 -9.22 -7.33 8.83
C GLY A 114 -8.90 -5.95 9.38
N LEU A 115 -9.85 -5.07 9.18
CA LEU A 115 -9.87 -3.73 9.80
C LEU A 115 -11.13 -3.60 10.65
N ASP A 116 -11.04 -2.77 11.68
CA ASP A 116 -12.23 -2.37 12.43
C ASP A 116 -13.26 -1.75 11.48
N GLU A 117 -14.53 -2.11 11.62
CA GLU A 117 -15.62 -1.51 10.86
C GLU A 117 -15.73 -0.02 11.20
N MET A 118 -15.36 0.80 10.23
CA MET A 118 -15.38 2.25 10.35
C MET A 118 -16.48 2.83 9.46
N PRO A 119 -17.11 3.95 9.89
CA PRO A 119 -18.05 4.66 9.04
C PRO A 119 -17.44 5.06 7.70
N ASP A 120 -18.30 5.20 6.70
CA ASP A 120 -17.90 5.70 5.38
C ASP A 120 -17.21 7.06 5.49
N ILE A 121 -16.36 7.34 4.52
CA ILE A 121 -15.60 8.58 4.47
C ILE A 121 -16.45 9.68 3.85
N ASP A 122 -16.74 10.71 4.62
CA ASP A 122 -17.23 11.96 4.07
C ASP A 122 -16.06 12.78 3.52
N MET A 123 -15.95 12.81 2.19
CA MET A 123 -14.85 13.49 1.52
C MET A 123 -14.88 15.00 1.66
N GLU A 124 -16.06 15.63 1.79
CA GLU A 124 -16.18 17.07 1.99
C GLU A 124 -15.69 17.44 3.40
N LEU A 125 -16.17 16.73 4.41
CA LEU A 125 -15.69 16.89 5.78
C LEU A 125 -14.21 16.65 5.92
N ARG A 126 -13.69 15.57 5.30
CA ARG A 126 -12.26 15.27 5.32
C ARG A 126 -11.43 16.38 4.70
N ASN A 127 -11.82 16.88 3.53
CA ASN A 127 -11.11 17.97 2.87
C ASN A 127 -11.15 19.25 3.70
N SER A 128 -12.27 19.57 4.31
CA SER A 128 -12.41 20.70 5.24
C SER A 128 -11.47 20.57 6.44
N LEU A 129 -11.44 19.41 7.10
CA LEU A 129 -10.53 19.15 8.23
C LEU A 129 -9.05 19.20 7.81
N MET A 130 -8.72 18.69 6.61
CA MET A 130 -7.35 18.77 6.09
C MET A 130 -6.94 20.22 5.78
N SER A 131 -7.84 21.07 5.29
CA SER A 131 -7.57 22.50 5.08
C SER A 131 -7.37 23.22 6.42
N ARG A 132 -8.27 23.00 7.38
CA ARG A 132 -8.12 23.51 8.74
C ARG A 132 -6.80 23.13 9.39
N SER A 133 -6.36 21.86 9.20
CA SER A 133 -5.06 21.40 9.72
C SER A 133 -3.88 22.19 9.14
N LYS A 134 -3.98 22.69 7.91
CA LYS A 134 -2.93 23.51 7.28
C LYS A 134 -2.99 24.97 7.67
N GLU A 135 -4.20 25.51 7.78
CA GLU A 135 -4.46 26.95 8.00
C GLU A 135 -4.37 27.30 9.48
N GLU A 136 -5.03 26.54 10.34
CA GLU A 136 -5.11 26.76 11.79
C GLU A 136 -4.02 26.02 12.58
N GLY A 137 -3.42 25.00 11.96
CA GLY A 137 -2.44 24.11 12.57
C GLY A 137 -3.04 22.83 13.15
N LEU A 138 -2.26 21.77 13.14
CA LEU A 138 -2.69 20.44 13.61
C LEU A 138 -3.09 20.40 15.09
N ASN A 139 -2.51 21.28 15.92
CA ASN A 139 -2.77 21.34 17.34
C ASN A 139 -4.25 21.72 17.63
N VAL A 140 -4.84 22.61 16.83
CA VAL A 140 -6.25 23.00 16.98
C VAL A 140 -7.17 21.79 16.81
N LEU A 141 -6.89 20.97 15.78
CA LEU A 141 -7.65 19.76 15.55
C LEU A 141 -7.42 18.71 16.65
N LEU A 142 -6.21 18.64 17.17
CA LEU A 142 -5.89 17.73 18.28
C LEU A 142 -6.61 18.13 19.57
N ASP A 143 -6.75 19.42 19.85
CA ASP A 143 -7.49 19.91 21.02
C ASP A 143 -9.00 19.67 20.85
N GLU A 144 -9.54 19.80 19.64
CA GLU A 144 -10.92 19.39 19.36
C GLU A 144 -11.10 17.87 19.55
N LEU A 145 -10.12 17.05 19.10
CA LEU A 145 -10.14 15.61 19.30
C LEU A 145 -10.10 15.24 20.79
N LYS A 146 -9.29 15.92 21.60
CA LYS A 146 -9.26 15.72 23.06
C LYS A 146 -10.63 15.95 23.71
N THR A 147 -11.41 16.88 23.19
CA THR A 147 -12.75 17.14 23.69
C THR A 147 -13.75 16.06 23.29
N ARG A 148 -13.63 15.54 22.07
CA ARG A 148 -14.58 14.54 21.51
C ARG A 148 -14.22 13.10 21.86
N ASP A 149 -12.95 12.77 21.90
CA ASP A 149 -12.41 11.44 22.20
C ASP A 149 -11.08 11.56 22.97
N PRO A 150 -11.14 11.80 24.29
CA PRO A 150 -9.93 11.92 25.11
C PRO A 150 -9.06 10.66 25.11
N GLU A 151 -9.69 9.49 25.01
CA GLU A 151 -9.00 8.19 25.00
C GLU A 151 -8.11 8.06 23.77
N TYR A 152 -8.64 8.29 22.59
CA TYR A 152 -7.86 8.22 21.36
C TYR A 152 -6.85 9.36 21.25
N ALA A 153 -7.20 10.56 21.67
CA ALA A 153 -6.32 11.72 21.64
C ALA A 153 -5.04 11.50 22.47
N ALA A 154 -5.11 10.72 23.55
CA ALA A 154 -3.95 10.36 24.35
C ALA A 154 -3.00 9.35 23.66
N GLN A 155 -3.46 8.59 22.68
CA GLN A 155 -2.73 7.52 22.00
C GLN A 155 -2.26 7.91 20.59
N VAL A 156 -2.98 8.84 19.95
CA VAL A 156 -2.71 9.21 18.55
C VAL A 156 -1.34 9.86 18.41
N ASP A 157 -0.64 9.51 17.32
CA ASP A 157 0.53 10.27 16.91
C ASP A 157 0.13 11.71 16.55
N SER A 158 0.37 12.62 17.49
CA SER A 158 0.02 14.04 17.38
C SER A 158 0.70 14.78 16.21
N LYS A 159 1.70 14.16 15.58
CA LYS A 159 2.38 14.70 14.38
C LYS A 159 1.82 14.14 13.09
N ASN A 160 0.82 13.27 13.14
CA ASN A 160 0.22 12.64 11.97
C ASN A 160 -1.16 13.25 11.66
N PRO A 161 -1.25 14.22 10.74
CA PRO A 161 -2.51 14.89 10.43
C PRO A 161 -3.58 13.93 9.90
N GLN A 162 -3.20 12.88 9.16
CA GLN A 162 -4.16 11.93 8.62
C GLN A 162 -4.88 11.14 9.72
N ARG A 163 -4.16 10.76 10.79
CA ARG A 163 -4.73 10.04 11.92
C ARG A 163 -5.65 10.92 12.75
N VAL A 164 -5.23 12.16 13.02
CA VAL A 164 -6.04 13.14 13.76
C VAL A 164 -7.31 13.49 12.98
N VAL A 165 -7.16 13.80 11.69
CA VAL A 165 -8.30 14.11 10.81
C VAL A 165 -9.27 12.94 10.71
N ARG A 166 -8.78 11.69 10.54
CA ARG A 166 -9.66 10.52 10.46
C ARG A 166 -10.45 10.31 11.75
N ALA A 167 -9.83 10.48 12.89
CA ALA A 167 -10.53 10.35 14.16
C ALA A 167 -11.62 11.43 14.34
N LEU A 168 -11.29 12.67 14.03
CA LEU A 168 -12.28 13.78 14.07
C LEU A 168 -13.42 13.58 13.07
N GLU A 169 -13.12 13.16 11.85
CA GLU A 169 -14.12 12.85 10.83
C GLU A 169 -15.14 11.84 11.36
N VAL A 170 -14.68 10.75 11.97
CA VAL A 170 -15.56 9.74 12.57
C VAL A 170 -16.37 10.34 13.74
N CYS A 171 -15.73 11.08 14.64
CA CYS A 171 -16.42 11.67 15.76
C CYS A 171 -17.50 12.67 15.33
N ILE A 172 -17.24 13.47 14.29
CA ILE A 172 -18.18 14.49 13.80
C ILE A 172 -19.35 13.83 13.04
N SER A 173 -19.03 12.89 12.13
CA SER A 173 -20.04 12.25 11.28
C SER A 173 -20.98 11.33 12.05
N THR A 174 -20.53 10.70 13.13
CA THR A 174 -21.30 9.70 13.86
C THR A 174 -21.80 10.19 15.23
N SER A 175 -21.28 11.28 15.74
CA SER A 175 -21.48 11.74 17.13
C SER A 175 -21.03 10.72 18.19
N LYS A 176 -20.16 9.77 17.82
CA LYS A 176 -19.53 8.76 18.69
C LYS A 176 -18.04 8.98 18.74
N THR A 177 -17.37 8.41 19.75
CA THR A 177 -15.92 8.46 19.82
C THR A 177 -15.29 7.53 18.76
N TYR A 178 -14.12 7.90 18.24
CA TYR A 178 -13.35 7.00 17.36
C TYR A 178 -12.94 5.73 18.09
N SER A 179 -12.67 5.82 19.40
CA SER A 179 -12.34 4.70 20.28
C SER A 179 -13.43 3.62 20.31
N GLU A 180 -14.71 3.99 20.25
CA GLU A 180 -15.82 3.03 20.20
C GLU A 180 -15.80 2.12 18.97
N PHE A 181 -15.27 2.59 17.85
CA PHE A 181 -15.13 1.81 16.62
C PHE A 181 -13.87 0.94 16.61
N ARG A 182 -12.87 1.28 17.42
CA ARG A 182 -11.61 0.54 17.50
C ARG A 182 -11.76 -0.70 18.41
N LYS A 183 -12.18 -1.79 17.83
CA LYS A 183 -12.35 -3.06 18.55
C LYS A 183 -11.06 -3.86 18.65
N SER A 184 -10.06 -3.54 17.82
CA SER A 184 -8.75 -4.21 17.74
C SER A 184 -8.83 -5.74 17.63
N LYS A 185 -9.93 -6.24 17.05
CA LYS A 185 -10.10 -7.66 16.80
C LYS A 185 -9.56 -8.02 15.43
N SER A 186 -8.68 -9.00 15.40
CA SER A 186 -8.29 -9.65 14.15
C SER A 186 -9.43 -10.58 13.72
N ASP A 187 -9.84 -10.45 12.47
CA ASP A 187 -10.81 -11.36 11.88
C ASP A 187 -10.15 -12.70 11.56
N ILE A 188 -10.77 -13.78 11.98
CA ILE A 188 -10.31 -15.11 11.62
C ILE A 188 -10.70 -15.36 10.17
N ARG A 189 -9.71 -15.44 9.29
CA ARG A 189 -9.96 -15.78 7.89
C ARG A 189 -10.25 -17.28 7.75
N PRO A 190 -11.21 -17.68 6.90
CA PRO A 190 -11.61 -19.08 6.76
C PRO A 190 -10.65 -19.94 5.92
N PHE A 191 -9.45 -19.44 5.63
CA PHE A 191 -8.40 -20.09 4.86
C PHE A 191 -7.04 -19.96 5.55
N LYS A 192 -6.09 -20.83 5.21
CA LYS A 192 -4.73 -20.77 5.72
C LYS A 192 -4.00 -19.56 5.12
N ILE A 193 -3.18 -18.90 5.93
CA ILE A 193 -2.36 -17.77 5.49
C ILE A 193 -0.88 -18.09 5.79
N LEU A 194 -0.05 -18.01 4.76
CA LEU A 194 1.41 -18.12 4.89
C LEU A 194 2.03 -16.77 4.53
N LYS A 195 2.83 -16.22 5.44
CA LYS A 195 3.36 -14.86 5.35
C LYS A 195 4.87 -14.88 5.12
N TYR A 196 5.33 -14.32 4.01
CA TYR A 196 6.75 -14.21 3.66
C TYR A 196 7.11 -12.75 3.40
N CYS A 197 8.23 -12.30 3.96
CA CYS A 197 8.78 -10.97 3.71
C CYS A 197 10.13 -11.09 3.02
N LEU A 198 10.25 -10.50 1.84
CA LEU A 198 11.52 -10.45 1.13
C LEU A 198 12.40 -9.34 1.69
N ASP A 199 13.66 -9.66 1.92
CA ASP A 199 14.68 -8.68 2.33
C ASP A 199 15.98 -8.94 1.55
N ARG A 200 16.76 -7.89 1.35
CA ARG A 200 18.08 -7.91 0.75
C ARG A 200 19.05 -7.09 1.61
N PRO A 201 20.36 -7.35 1.51
CA PRO A 201 21.34 -6.46 2.11
C PRO A 201 21.07 -5.01 1.71
N ARG A 202 21.19 -4.09 2.67
CA ARG A 202 20.79 -2.68 2.49
C ARG A 202 21.45 -2.02 1.27
N GLU A 203 22.71 -2.31 1.05
CA GLU A 203 23.47 -1.72 -0.06
C GLU A 203 22.94 -2.19 -1.41
N GLU A 204 22.67 -3.48 -1.54
CA GLU A 204 22.06 -4.05 -2.74
C GLU A 204 20.67 -3.46 -3.02
N LEU A 205 19.83 -3.40 -1.99
CA LEU A 205 18.49 -2.82 -2.11
C LEU A 205 18.57 -1.35 -2.56
N TYR A 206 19.52 -0.58 -2.02
CA TYR A 206 19.67 0.83 -2.39
C TYR A 206 20.18 1.00 -3.81
N GLN A 207 21.10 0.18 -4.28
CA GLN A 207 21.56 0.19 -5.67
C GLN A 207 20.40 -0.12 -6.63
N ARG A 208 19.56 -1.10 -6.31
CA ARG A 208 18.38 -1.45 -7.10
C ARG A 208 17.33 -0.33 -7.11
N ILE A 209 17.13 0.34 -5.99
CA ILE A 209 16.23 1.50 -5.89
C ILE A 209 16.75 2.65 -6.77
N ASP A 210 18.04 2.96 -6.69
CA ASP A 210 18.64 4.06 -7.43
C ASP A 210 18.59 3.79 -8.94
N ALA A 211 18.93 2.58 -9.37
CA ALA A 211 18.84 2.16 -10.78
C ALA A 211 17.39 2.22 -11.31
N ARG A 212 16.41 1.83 -10.48
CA ARG A 212 14.99 1.94 -10.85
C ARG A 212 14.57 3.40 -11.04
N MET A 213 15.03 4.32 -10.20
CA MET A 213 14.71 5.73 -10.35
C MET A 213 15.32 6.32 -11.65
N ASP A 214 16.54 5.91 -11.99
CA ASP A 214 17.17 6.30 -13.26
C ASP A 214 16.37 5.76 -14.46
N ALA A 215 15.93 4.50 -14.41
CA ALA A 215 15.10 3.90 -15.45
C ALA A 215 13.75 4.65 -15.59
N MET A 216 13.05 4.93 -14.49
CA MET A 216 11.78 5.67 -14.52
C MET A 216 11.93 7.07 -15.12
N LEU A 217 13.00 7.76 -14.83
CA LEU A 217 13.28 9.07 -15.44
C LEU A 217 13.51 8.94 -16.94
N ALA A 218 14.29 7.93 -17.37
CA ALA A 218 14.53 7.66 -18.78
C ALA A 218 13.26 7.21 -19.53
N GLU A 219 12.33 6.53 -18.86
CA GLU A 219 11.04 6.11 -19.39
C GLU A 219 10.01 7.25 -19.47
N GLY A 220 10.29 8.43 -18.90
CA GLY A 220 9.43 9.61 -19.01
C GLY A 220 8.58 9.88 -17.75
N LEU A 221 9.06 9.58 -16.56
CA LEU A 221 8.36 9.89 -15.30
C LEU A 221 7.93 11.36 -15.20
N VAL A 222 8.76 12.29 -15.69
CA VAL A 222 8.45 13.72 -15.67
C VAL A 222 7.27 14.03 -16.58
N ASP A 223 7.21 13.43 -17.77
CA ASP A 223 6.13 13.65 -18.73
C ASP A 223 4.83 13.00 -18.23
N GLU A 224 4.91 11.81 -17.62
CA GLU A 224 3.76 11.18 -16.99
C GLU A 224 3.18 12.07 -15.88
N ALA A 225 4.01 12.60 -14.99
CA ALA A 225 3.56 13.48 -13.92
C ALA A 225 2.99 14.81 -14.46
N LYS A 226 3.62 15.39 -15.48
CA LYS A 226 3.18 16.63 -16.12
C LYS A 226 1.79 16.49 -16.75
N LYS A 227 1.50 15.33 -17.36
CA LYS A 227 0.18 15.03 -17.95
C LYS A 227 -0.96 15.13 -16.94
N TYR A 228 -0.68 14.85 -15.66
CA TYR A 228 -1.68 14.85 -14.59
C TYR A 228 -1.47 15.98 -13.57
N ALA A 229 -0.75 17.05 -13.94
CA ALA A 229 -0.41 18.15 -13.02
C ALA A 229 -1.65 18.86 -12.45
N ASP A 230 -2.72 19.01 -13.24
CA ASP A 230 -3.97 19.61 -12.79
C ASP A 230 -4.66 18.81 -11.70
N PHE A 231 -4.35 17.53 -11.58
CA PHE A 231 -4.92 16.60 -10.60
C PHE A 231 -3.99 16.31 -9.42
N GLN A 232 -2.88 17.06 -9.26
CA GLN A 232 -1.88 16.82 -8.19
C GLN A 232 -2.46 16.85 -6.77
N ALA A 233 -3.66 17.44 -6.59
CA ALA A 233 -4.40 17.45 -5.34
C ALA A 233 -5.10 16.11 -5.04
N ASN A 234 -5.28 15.23 -6.02
CA ASN A 234 -5.92 13.94 -5.85
C ASN A 234 -5.06 13.00 -4.98
N TYR A 235 -5.73 12.13 -4.24
CA TYR A 235 -5.06 11.19 -3.33
C TYR A 235 -4.05 10.30 -4.04
N ALA A 236 -4.37 9.84 -5.24
CA ALA A 236 -3.52 8.98 -6.06
C ALA A 236 -2.13 9.61 -6.33
N LEU A 237 -2.10 10.92 -6.58
CA LEU A 237 -0.91 11.67 -6.98
C LEU A 237 -0.11 12.23 -5.78
N LYS A 238 -0.66 12.18 -4.57
CA LYS A 238 0.06 12.55 -3.33
C LYS A 238 1.01 11.44 -2.89
N THR A 239 1.87 10.98 -3.79
CA THR A 239 2.76 9.85 -3.55
C THR A 239 4.19 10.14 -3.99
N LEU A 240 5.09 9.30 -3.56
CA LEU A 240 6.49 9.30 -3.94
C LEU A 240 6.64 9.25 -5.47
N GLY A 241 7.62 9.93 -6.00
CA GLY A 241 7.83 10.10 -7.44
C GLY A 241 7.13 11.33 -7.95
N TYR A 242 5.80 11.33 -7.97
CA TYR A 242 5.00 12.46 -8.47
C TYR A 242 5.16 13.72 -7.63
N LYS A 243 5.18 13.57 -6.30
CA LYS A 243 5.37 14.72 -5.41
C LYS A 243 6.67 15.46 -5.67
N GLU A 244 7.75 14.73 -5.89
CA GLU A 244 9.06 15.29 -6.21
C GLU A 244 9.04 15.95 -7.59
N VAL A 245 8.46 15.29 -8.60
CA VAL A 245 8.35 15.87 -9.94
C VAL A 245 7.52 17.15 -9.92
N TYR A 246 6.40 17.21 -9.17
CA TYR A 246 5.62 18.44 -9.07
C TYR A 246 6.40 19.59 -8.41
N GLY A 247 7.27 19.33 -7.45
CA GLY A 247 8.17 20.36 -6.91
C GLY A 247 9.13 20.91 -7.99
N TYR A 248 9.71 20.02 -8.78
CA TYR A 248 10.55 20.39 -9.93
C TYR A 248 9.76 21.21 -10.98
N LEU A 249 8.56 20.81 -11.34
CA LEU A 249 7.69 21.52 -12.28
C LEU A 249 7.25 22.91 -11.79
N ARG A 250 7.35 23.18 -10.49
CA ARG A 250 7.12 24.50 -9.88
C ARG A 250 8.41 25.30 -9.67
N ASP A 251 9.53 24.87 -10.25
CA ASP A 251 10.85 25.51 -10.11
C ASP A 251 11.34 25.63 -8.65
N GLU A 252 10.89 24.72 -7.75
CA GLU A 252 11.36 24.68 -6.36
C GLU A 252 12.83 24.20 -6.26
N TYR A 253 13.31 23.49 -7.28
CA TYR A 253 14.67 22.97 -7.43
C TYR A 253 14.96 22.52 -8.86
N ASP A 254 16.23 22.32 -9.19
CA ASP A 254 16.69 21.88 -10.50
C ASP A 254 16.60 20.35 -10.69
N GLU A 255 16.93 19.87 -11.89
CA GLU A 255 16.90 18.45 -12.26
C GLU A 255 17.87 17.61 -11.41
N VAL A 256 19.03 18.14 -11.06
CA VAL A 256 20.03 17.43 -10.24
C VAL A 256 19.45 17.14 -8.85
N GLU A 257 18.79 18.14 -8.27
CA GLU A 257 18.14 17.98 -6.99
C GLU A 257 16.90 17.07 -7.08
N LEU A 258 16.13 17.10 -8.18
CA LEU A 258 15.02 16.17 -8.42
C LEU A 258 15.52 14.72 -8.35
N VAL A 259 16.57 14.37 -9.12
CA VAL A 259 17.14 13.01 -9.14
C VAL A 259 17.58 12.59 -7.74
N ARG A 260 18.28 13.51 -7.03
CA ARG A 260 18.73 13.26 -5.66
C ARG A 260 17.57 12.99 -4.70
N LEU A 261 16.49 13.77 -4.81
CA LEU A 261 15.29 13.65 -3.98
C LEU A 261 14.54 12.35 -4.27
N LEU A 262 14.34 11.98 -5.52
CA LEU A 262 13.70 10.74 -5.94
C LEU A 262 14.42 9.54 -5.34
N LYS A 263 15.73 9.43 -5.50
CA LYS A 263 16.54 8.33 -4.96
C LYS A 263 16.49 8.31 -3.43
N ARG A 264 16.73 9.45 -2.78
CA ARG A 264 16.71 9.56 -1.31
C ARG A 264 15.36 9.14 -0.72
N ASN A 265 14.28 9.70 -1.26
CA ASN A 265 12.95 9.48 -0.70
C ASN A 265 12.45 8.06 -0.97
N SER A 266 12.85 7.44 -2.11
CA SER A 266 12.58 6.03 -2.40
C SER A 266 13.30 5.09 -1.42
N ARG A 267 14.56 5.37 -1.07
CA ARG A 267 15.28 4.62 -0.02
C ARG A 267 14.62 4.80 1.35
N HIS A 268 14.15 6.00 1.70
CA HIS A 268 13.41 6.24 2.94
C HIS A 268 12.07 5.49 2.95
N TYR A 269 11.38 5.42 1.81
CA TYR A 269 10.14 4.66 1.69
C TYR A 269 10.38 3.17 1.89
N ALA A 270 11.38 2.59 1.24
CA ALA A 270 11.77 1.20 1.45
C ALA A 270 12.10 0.89 2.92
N LYS A 271 12.82 1.80 3.59
CA LYS A 271 13.10 1.67 5.04
C LYS A 271 11.81 1.68 5.87
N LYS A 272 10.84 2.56 5.54
CA LYS A 272 9.53 2.58 6.22
C LYS A 272 8.75 1.28 6.01
N GLN A 273 8.77 0.72 4.80
CA GLN A 273 8.14 -0.57 4.51
C GLN A 273 8.77 -1.70 5.34
N LEU A 274 10.10 -1.81 5.37
CA LEU A 274 10.80 -2.80 6.21
C LEU A 274 10.49 -2.63 7.70
N THR A 275 10.48 -1.38 8.18
CA THR A 275 10.10 -1.09 9.57
C THR A 275 8.68 -1.53 9.85
N TRP A 276 7.73 -1.26 8.93
CA TRP A 276 6.35 -1.71 9.06
C TRP A 276 6.27 -3.22 9.21
N PHE A 277 6.85 -3.98 8.26
CA PHE A 277 6.78 -5.44 8.27
C PHE A 277 7.50 -6.07 9.48
N ARG A 278 8.56 -5.45 10.01
CA ARG A 278 9.24 -5.91 11.22
C ARG A 278 8.41 -5.72 12.50
N HIS A 279 7.44 -4.81 12.49
CA HIS A 279 6.51 -4.62 13.61
C HIS A 279 5.23 -5.46 13.48
N GLN A 280 5.09 -6.21 12.38
CA GLN A 280 4.06 -7.23 12.25
C GLN A 280 4.68 -8.58 12.58
N ASP A 281 4.07 -9.33 13.49
CA ASP A 281 4.52 -10.67 13.83
C ASP A 281 4.26 -11.67 12.69
N GLU A 282 4.98 -12.80 12.70
CA GLU A 282 4.70 -13.99 11.88
C GLU A 282 5.19 -13.98 10.41
N TYR A 283 5.98 -13.02 9.96
CA TYR A 283 6.60 -13.14 8.64
C TYR A 283 7.85 -14.03 8.67
N VAL A 284 7.93 -14.98 7.73
CA VAL A 284 9.18 -15.68 7.41
C VAL A 284 9.99 -14.77 6.49
N TRP A 285 11.16 -14.31 6.98
CA TRP A 285 12.06 -13.43 6.23
C TRP A 285 12.95 -14.22 5.30
N LEU A 286 12.96 -13.89 4.01
CA LEU A 286 13.68 -14.63 2.98
C LEU A 286 14.46 -13.70 2.06
N HIS A 287 15.66 -14.14 1.67
CA HIS A 287 16.33 -13.54 0.52
C HIS A 287 15.60 -13.99 -0.77
N PRO A 288 15.35 -13.10 -1.75
CA PRO A 288 14.61 -13.46 -2.98
C PRO A 288 15.14 -14.68 -3.71
N ASP A 289 16.46 -14.86 -3.76
CA ASP A 289 17.08 -15.94 -4.49
C ASP A 289 16.83 -17.34 -3.88
N GLN A 290 16.42 -17.39 -2.62
CA GLN A 290 16.10 -18.62 -1.89
C GLN A 290 14.59 -18.78 -1.63
N ALA A 291 13.82 -17.73 -1.94
CA ALA A 291 12.43 -17.64 -1.51
C ALA A 291 11.55 -18.66 -2.23
N LYS A 292 11.74 -18.87 -3.54
CA LYS A 292 10.92 -19.79 -4.33
C LYS A 292 10.96 -21.20 -3.77
N ASP A 293 12.15 -21.78 -3.64
CA ASP A 293 12.32 -23.16 -3.18
C ASP A 293 11.81 -23.35 -1.75
N ARG A 294 12.05 -22.34 -0.90
CA ARG A 294 11.58 -22.37 0.47
C ARG A 294 10.05 -22.32 0.56
N ILE A 295 9.39 -21.46 -0.20
CA ILE A 295 7.93 -21.34 -0.22
C ILE A 295 7.31 -22.65 -0.72
N LEU A 296 7.78 -23.19 -1.85
CA LEU A 296 7.28 -24.44 -2.40
C LEU A 296 7.40 -25.60 -1.39
N LYS A 297 8.54 -25.73 -0.71
CA LYS A 297 8.72 -26.73 0.35
C LYS A 297 7.79 -26.56 1.54
N ASP A 298 7.43 -25.34 1.89
CA ASP A 298 6.49 -25.07 2.99
C ASP A 298 5.03 -25.40 2.59
N LEU A 299 4.71 -25.47 1.29
CA LEU A 299 3.40 -25.88 0.77
C LEU A 299 3.20 -27.39 0.72
N GLU A 300 4.27 -28.18 0.72
CA GLU A 300 4.23 -29.65 0.74
C GLU A 300 3.91 -30.21 2.15
N ARG A 301 3.88 -29.35 3.18
CA ARG A 301 3.63 -29.68 4.59
C ARG A 301 2.21 -29.37 5.01
#